data_92007232843de937cde4f607d3ff8eac
#
_entry.id   92007232843de937cde4f607d3ff8eac
#
_cell.length_a   1.000
_cell.length_b   1.000
_cell.length_c   1.000
_cell.angle_alpha   90.00
_cell.angle_beta   90.00
_cell.angle_gamma   90.00
#
_symmetry.space_group_name_H-M   'P 1'
#
loop_
_entity.id
_entity.type
_entity.pdbx_description
1 polymer ?
#
loop_
_entity_poly.entity_id
_entity_poly.type
_entity_poly.pdbx_seq_one_letter_code
_entity_poly.pdbx_strand_id
1 'polypeptide(L)'
;MHFHKFLLITVIFLVSCGQKKPVHEYKDFIFGTIVDIKIYGETEDKSENISNLIFNDFKYLHNYLHPWEKSLISSMNKALASGDKFHVDDKEILHIIHENKILASASENYFNPAMGKLISMWGFHQDAPEQNVPSSDKIKDFVANMSTMDDLHINQTTLSSTNKNFQLDLGGYAKGYALDRAKKILATNSISNALVNIGGNIMAIGMHGDRKWVVGIQHPRKPSAIASIELPSGWSIGTSGDYQ
;
A
#
# COMPACT_ATOMS: atom_id res chain seq x y z
N MET A 1 -13.06 5.81 84.78
CA MET A 1 -13.91 5.57 83.60
C MET A 1 -13.14 6.08 82.41
N HIS A 2 -12.39 5.17 81.66
CA HIS A 2 -11.58 5.55 80.51
C HIS A 2 -12.33 5.18 79.26
N PHE A 3 -12.74 6.19 78.49
CA PHE A 3 -13.33 6.00 77.17
C PHE A 3 -12.20 5.85 76.13
N HIS A 4 -12.04 4.64 75.58
CA HIS A 4 -11.17 4.41 74.45
C HIS A 4 -11.92 4.80 73.16
N LYS A 5 -11.46 5.86 72.50
CA LYS A 5 -11.93 6.23 71.14
C LYS A 5 -11.26 5.30 70.12
N PHE A 6 -12.06 4.41 69.56
CA PHE A 6 -11.64 3.58 68.46
C PHE A 6 -11.70 4.40 67.15
N LEU A 7 -10.54 4.70 66.54
CA LEU A 7 -10.43 5.40 65.24
C LEU A 7 -10.53 4.37 64.14
N LEU A 8 -11.68 4.32 63.45
CA LEU A 8 -11.90 3.43 62.29
C LEU A 8 -11.25 4.08 61.04
N ILE A 9 -10.09 3.58 60.61
CA ILE A 9 -9.44 4.00 59.35
C ILE A 9 -10.08 3.22 58.22
N THR A 10 -10.95 3.87 57.46
CA THR A 10 -11.52 3.32 56.22
C THR A 10 -10.51 3.47 55.09
N VAL A 11 -9.84 2.37 54.69
CA VAL A 11 -8.96 2.34 53.51
C VAL A 11 -9.83 2.23 52.28
N ILE A 12 -9.98 3.33 51.55
CA ILE A 12 -10.65 3.36 50.26
C ILE A 12 -9.67 2.80 49.19
N PHE A 13 -9.86 1.56 48.79
CA PHE A 13 -9.21 1.01 47.61
C PHE A 13 -9.80 1.67 46.36
N LEU A 14 -9.11 2.65 45.80
CA LEU A 14 -9.39 3.14 44.47
C LEU A 14 -8.99 2.02 43.45
N VAL A 15 -9.96 1.17 43.10
CA VAL A 15 -9.82 0.27 41.96
C VAL A 15 -9.83 1.15 40.72
N SER A 16 -8.65 1.53 40.27
CA SER A 16 -8.49 2.12 38.94
C SER A 16 -8.82 1.04 37.92
N CYS A 17 -10.07 0.97 37.51
CA CYS A 17 -10.44 0.23 36.29
C CYS A 17 -9.69 0.88 35.13
N GLY A 18 -8.62 0.26 34.67
CA GLY A 18 -7.91 0.68 33.49
C GLY A 18 -8.90 0.75 32.32
N GLN A 19 -9.37 1.92 31.97
CA GLN A 19 -10.22 2.11 30.79
C GLN A 19 -9.46 1.58 29.57
N LYS A 20 -10.01 0.58 28.88
CA LYS A 20 -9.48 0.14 27.59
C LYS A 20 -9.48 1.35 26.66
N LYS A 21 -8.31 1.71 26.18
CA LYS A 21 -8.18 2.79 25.19
C LYS A 21 -8.97 2.44 23.93
N PRO A 22 -9.58 3.42 23.27
CA PRO A 22 -10.40 3.19 22.08
C PRO A 22 -9.53 2.77 20.87
N VAL A 23 -10.17 2.09 19.93
CA VAL A 23 -9.69 1.92 18.55
C VAL A 23 -10.60 2.73 17.66
N HIS A 24 -10.04 3.63 16.89
CA HIS A 24 -10.76 4.38 15.87
C HIS A 24 -10.45 3.77 14.51
N GLU A 25 -11.49 3.53 13.73
CA GLU A 25 -11.39 2.90 12.40
C GLU A 25 -11.97 3.82 11.33
N TYR A 26 -11.21 4.04 10.25
CA TYR A 26 -11.59 4.91 9.14
C TYR A 26 -11.36 4.17 7.83
N LYS A 27 -12.27 4.35 6.86
CA LYS A 27 -12.23 3.68 5.56
C LYS A 27 -12.42 4.66 4.42
N ASP A 28 -11.73 4.40 3.32
CA ASP A 28 -11.93 5.10 2.04
C ASP A 28 -11.68 4.12 0.89
N PHE A 29 -12.11 4.48 -0.33
CA PHE A 29 -11.87 3.69 -1.53
C PHE A 29 -10.80 4.35 -2.38
N ILE A 30 -9.59 3.77 -2.41
CA ILE A 30 -8.41 4.31 -3.10
C ILE A 30 -7.62 3.13 -3.69
N PHE A 31 -6.88 3.34 -4.78
CA PHE A 31 -6.13 2.28 -5.49
C PHE A 31 -7.01 1.12 -5.98
N GLY A 32 -8.29 1.41 -6.29
CA GLY A 32 -9.24 0.39 -6.71
C GLY A 32 -9.65 -0.59 -5.60
N THR A 33 -9.45 -0.25 -4.32
CA THR A 33 -9.75 -1.12 -3.20
C THR A 33 -10.14 -0.34 -1.94
N ILE A 34 -10.65 -1.03 -0.92
CA ILE A 34 -10.90 -0.43 0.39
C ILE A 34 -9.56 -0.26 1.12
N VAL A 35 -9.32 0.96 1.57
CA VAL A 35 -8.25 1.31 2.52
C VAL A 35 -8.87 1.41 3.90
N ASP A 36 -8.33 0.67 4.87
CA ASP A 36 -8.78 0.64 6.27
C ASP A 36 -7.63 1.07 7.18
N ILE A 37 -7.85 2.09 8.00
CA ILE A 37 -6.88 2.62 8.95
C ILE A 37 -7.46 2.48 10.35
N LYS A 38 -6.72 1.78 11.24
CA LYS A 38 -7.05 1.64 12.65
C LYS A 38 -5.98 2.29 13.50
N ILE A 39 -6.39 3.18 14.41
CA ILE A 39 -5.51 3.87 15.36
C ILE A 39 -5.97 3.52 16.78
N TYR A 40 -5.03 3.04 17.61
CA TYR A 40 -5.30 2.65 18.98
C TYR A 40 -4.69 3.63 19.97
N GLY A 41 -5.52 4.05 20.94
CA GLY A 41 -5.04 4.75 22.12
C GLY A 41 -4.93 6.27 21.99
N GLU A 42 -5.42 6.83 20.92
CA GLU A 42 -5.52 8.27 20.66
C GLU A 42 -6.96 8.78 20.83
N THR A 43 -7.15 10.10 20.80
CA THR A 43 -8.48 10.70 20.74
C THR A 43 -9.09 10.51 19.34
N GLU A 44 -10.43 10.58 19.27
CA GLU A 44 -11.16 10.48 18.00
C GLU A 44 -10.72 11.57 17.00
N ASP A 45 -10.73 12.85 17.43
CA ASP A 45 -10.33 13.99 16.60
C ASP A 45 -8.91 13.83 16.01
N LYS A 46 -7.94 13.39 16.84
CA LYS A 46 -6.56 13.16 16.38
C LYS A 46 -6.51 12.01 15.38
N SER A 47 -7.22 10.92 15.67
CA SER A 47 -7.25 9.73 14.81
C SER A 47 -7.90 10.04 13.46
N GLU A 48 -9.00 10.78 13.44
CA GLU A 48 -9.67 11.23 12.23
C GLU A 48 -8.77 12.14 11.37
N ASN A 49 -8.18 13.15 11.99
CA ASN A 49 -7.27 14.08 11.30
C ASN A 49 -6.09 13.35 10.65
N ILE A 50 -5.46 12.42 11.37
CA ILE A 50 -4.32 11.67 10.84
C ILE A 50 -4.74 10.70 9.73
N SER A 51 -5.88 10.03 9.87
CA SER A 51 -6.43 9.16 8.83
C SER A 51 -6.75 9.94 7.56
N ASN A 52 -7.31 11.15 7.69
CA ASN A 52 -7.57 12.04 6.55
C ASN A 52 -6.27 12.51 5.87
N LEU A 53 -5.19 12.78 6.62
CA LEU A 53 -3.88 13.07 6.03
C LEU A 53 -3.37 11.91 5.20
N ILE A 54 -3.48 10.67 5.71
CA ILE A 54 -3.05 9.46 4.98
C ILE A 54 -3.92 9.24 3.74
N PHE A 55 -5.26 9.35 3.84
CA PHE A 55 -6.15 9.20 2.68
C PHE A 55 -5.87 10.23 1.60
N ASN A 56 -5.62 11.49 1.96
CA ASN A 56 -5.27 12.53 0.99
C ASN A 56 -3.94 12.26 0.29
N ASP A 57 -2.94 11.77 1.03
CA ASP A 57 -1.66 11.35 0.47
C ASP A 57 -1.82 10.15 -0.47
N PHE A 58 -2.65 9.18 -0.13
CA PHE A 58 -2.93 8.02 -0.98
C PHE A 58 -3.70 8.39 -2.25
N LYS A 59 -4.66 9.33 -2.17
CA LYS A 59 -5.36 9.88 -3.35
C LYS A 59 -4.38 10.61 -4.27
N TYR A 60 -3.46 11.39 -3.68
CA TYR A 60 -2.38 12.02 -4.45
C TYR A 60 -1.54 10.96 -5.18
N LEU A 61 -1.05 9.93 -4.48
CA LEU A 61 -0.25 8.86 -5.07
C LEU A 61 -1.01 8.07 -6.14
N HIS A 62 -2.29 7.79 -5.92
CA HIS A 62 -3.12 7.10 -6.90
C HIS A 62 -3.13 7.83 -8.24
N ASN A 63 -3.40 9.12 -8.22
CA ASN A 63 -3.42 9.95 -9.42
C ASN A 63 -2.01 10.16 -10.02
N TYR A 64 -1.02 10.33 -9.17
CA TYR A 64 0.36 10.63 -9.56
C TYR A 64 1.05 9.45 -10.25
N LEU A 65 0.82 8.24 -9.78
CA LEU A 65 1.43 7.01 -10.30
C LEU A 65 0.55 6.26 -11.31
N HIS A 66 -0.61 6.81 -11.68
CA HIS A 66 -1.57 6.13 -12.55
C HIS A 66 -0.99 5.89 -13.95
N PRO A 67 -0.93 4.62 -14.44
CA PRO A 67 -0.29 4.33 -15.71
C PRO A 67 -1.19 4.57 -16.93
N TRP A 68 -2.52 4.71 -16.74
CA TRP A 68 -3.53 4.76 -17.80
C TRP A 68 -4.23 6.12 -17.91
N GLU A 69 -4.57 6.75 -16.78
CA GLU A 69 -5.16 8.08 -16.75
C GLU A 69 -4.10 9.17 -16.94
N LYS A 70 -4.54 10.42 -17.11
CA LYS A 70 -3.64 11.55 -17.31
C LYS A 70 -2.71 11.75 -16.10
N SER A 71 -1.48 11.33 -16.25
CA SER A 71 -0.42 11.42 -15.24
C SER A 71 0.95 11.62 -15.90
N LEU A 72 2.00 11.82 -15.10
CA LEU A 72 3.37 11.86 -15.59
C LEU A 72 3.79 10.47 -16.11
N ILE A 73 3.40 9.39 -15.43
CA ILE A 73 3.69 8.02 -15.85
C ILE A 73 3.05 7.68 -17.19
N SER A 74 1.76 8.03 -17.39
CA SER A 74 1.09 7.77 -18.67
C SER A 74 1.69 8.59 -19.82
N SER A 75 2.12 9.82 -19.56
CA SER A 75 2.81 10.67 -20.54
C SER A 75 4.18 10.10 -20.93
N MET A 76 4.94 9.64 -19.95
CA MET A 76 6.21 8.94 -20.13
C MET A 76 6.02 7.67 -20.96
N ASN A 77 5.06 6.82 -20.57
CA ASN A 77 4.75 5.59 -21.28
C ASN A 77 4.44 5.84 -22.77
N LYS A 78 3.66 6.88 -23.07
CA LYS A 78 3.32 7.26 -24.45
C LYS A 78 4.56 7.67 -25.23
N ALA A 79 5.43 8.51 -24.68
CA ALA A 79 6.66 8.95 -25.33
C ALA A 79 7.61 7.77 -25.62
N LEU A 80 7.86 6.92 -24.62
CA LEU A 80 8.74 5.76 -24.75
C LEU A 80 8.22 4.74 -25.79
N ALA A 81 6.91 4.50 -25.83
CA ALA A 81 6.29 3.64 -26.83
C ALA A 81 6.44 4.16 -28.27
N SER A 82 6.50 5.49 -28.43
CA SER A 82 6.78 6.14 -29.74
C SER A 82 8.26 6.10 -30.12
N GLY A 83 9.14 5.72 -29.20
CA GLY A 83 10.60 5.77 -29.37
C GLY A 83 11.21 7.13 -29.05
N ASP A 84 10.42 8.03 -28.47
CA ASP A 84 10.86 9.35 -28.04
C ASP A 84 11.56 9.29 -26.68
N LYS A 85 12.41 10.28 -26.43
CA LYS A 85 12.96 10.50 -25.08
C LYS A 85 11.95 11.27 -24.24
N PHE A 86 11.94 11.00 -22.93
CA PHE A 86 11.08 11.68 -21.99
C PHE A 86 11.92 12.31 -20.87
N HIS A 87 11.66 13.58 -20.57
CA HIS A 87 12.37 14.32 -19.53
C HIS A 87 11.53 14.34 -18.26
N VAL A 88 12.17 14.00 -17.11
CA VAL A 88 11.53 13.95 -15.79
C VAL A 88 12.30 14.84 -14.83
N ASP A 89 11.73 16.00 -14.49
CA ASP A 89 12.29 16.90 -13.47
C ASP A 89 11.91 16.47 -12.04
N ASP A 90 10.92 15.60 -11.93
CA ASP A 90 10.38 15.14 -10.66
C ASP A 90 11.29 14.11 -10.00
N LYS A 91 11.90 14.50 -8.88
CA LYS A 91 12.86 13.68 -8.14
C LYS A 91 12.21 12.46 -7.49
N GLU A 92 10.94 12.55 -7.09
CA GLU A 92 10.21 11.43 -6.48
C GLU A 92 9.95 10.35 -7.53
N ILE A 93 9.50 10.71 -8.72
CA ILE A 93 9.31 9.77 -9.83
C ILE A 93 10.64 9.13 -10.26
N LEU A 94 11.71 9.91 -10.39
CA LEU A 94 13.02 9.36 -10.70
C LEU A 94 13.48 8.35 -9.64
N HIS A 95 13.29 8.68 -8.37
CA HIS A 95 13.60 7.76 -7.28
C HIS A 95 12.79 6.47 -7.38
N ILE A 96 11.47 6.56 -7.58
CA ILE A 96 10.58 5.41 -7.75
C ILE A 96 11.02 4.54 -8.94
N ILE A 97 11.33 5.16 -10.08
CA ILE A 97 11.80 4.43 -11.27
C ILE A 97 13.11 3.70 -10.99
N HIS A 98 14.09 4.36 -10.35
CA HIS A 98 15.36 3.74 -9.98
C HIS A 98 15.16 2.57 -9.01
N GLU A 99 14.33 2.74 -7.98
CA GLU A 99 14.04 1.69 -7.02
C GLU A 99 13.37 0.48 -7.69
N ASN A 100 12.41 0.71 -8.57
CA ASN A 100 11.76 -0.35 -9.35
C ASN A 100 12.74 -1.08 -10.29
N LYS A 101 13.74 -0.38 -10.86
CA LYS A 101 14.80 -1.00 -11.66
C LYS A 101 15.69 -1.90 -10.79
N ILE A 102 16.04 -1.46 -9.58
CA ILE A 102 16.81 -2.26 -8.60
C ILE A 102 16.02 -3.51 -8.20
N LEU A 103 14.73 -3.36 -7.86
CA LEU A 103 13.87 -4.48 -7.44
C LEU A 103 13.67 -5.49 -8.58
N ALA A 104 13.48 -5.04 -9.81
CA ALA A 104 13.38 -5.92 -10.98
C ALA A 104 14.66 -6.74 -11.17
N SER A 105 15.81 -6.10 -11.12
CA SER A 105 17.11 -6.77 -11.22
C SER A 105 17.35 -7.75 -10.06
N ALA A 106 17.07 -7.34 -8.81
CA ALA A 106 17.25 -8.18 -7.62
C ALA A 106 16.35 -9.41 -7.59
N SER A 107 15.19 -9.34 -8.26
CA SER A 107 14.26 -10.45 -8.42
C SER A 107 14.44 -11.23 -9.72
N GLU A 108 15.53 -11.02 -10.48
CA GLU A 108 15.75 -11.66 -11.78
C GLU A 108 14.55 -11.46 -12.76
N ASN A 109 13.92 -10.27 -12.69
CA ASN A 109 12.70 -9.89 -13.42
C ASN A 109 11.43 -10.70 -13.07
N TYR A 110 11.40 -11.49 -11.99
CA TYR A 110 10.13 -12.03 -11.47
C TYR A 110 9.19 -10.91 -11.01
N PHE A 111 9.72 -9.82 -10.49
CA PHE A 111 9.03 -8.55 -10.40
C PHE A 111 9.42 -7.69 -11.61
N ASN A 112 8.47 -7.47 -12.52
CA ASN A 112 8.70 -6.70 -13.75
C ASN A 112 7.65 -5.60 -13.93
N PRO A 113 7.91 -4.37 -13.47
CA PRO A 113 6.97 -3.26 -13.64
C PRO A 113 6.89 -2.72 -15.08
N ALA A 114 7.75 -3.19 -16.01
CA ALA A 114 7.71 -2.79 -17.43
C ALA A 114 6.65 -3.55 -18.25
N MET A 115 5.77 -4.32 -17.60
CA MET A 115 4.80 -5.20 -18.28
C MET A 115 3.41 -4.58 -18.48
N GLY A 116 3.26 -3.25 -18.40
CA GLY A 116 1.97 -2.57 -18.52
C GLY A 116 1.19 -2.98 -19.79
N LYS A 117 1.84 -3.16 -20.93
CA LYS A 117 1.15 -3.64 -22.15
C LYS A 117 0.51 -5.03 -21.98
N LEU A 118 1.13 -5.94 -21.20
CA LEU A 118 0.53 -7.23 -20.90
C LEU A 118 -0.72 -7.06 -20.03
N ILE A 119 -0.65 -6.21 -19.01
CA ILE A 119 -1.79 -5.84 -18.15
C ILE A 119 -2.94 -5.29 -19.01
N SER A 120 -2.63 -4.39 -19.95
CA SER A 120 -3.60 -3.84 -20.91
C SER A 120 -4.21 -4.90 -21.82
N MET A 121 -3.39 -5.83 -22.32
CA MET A 121 -3.85 -6.90 -23.20
C MET A 121 -4.86 -7.84 -22.51
N TRP A 122 -4.74 -8.02 -21.20
CA TRP A 122 -5.70 -8.76 -20.36
C TRP A 122 -6.91 -7.93 -19.93
N GLY A 123 -6.95 -6.63 -20.26
CA GLY A 123 -8.06 -5.74 -19.88
C GLY A 123 -8.03 -5.24 -18.45
N PHE A 124 -7.03 -5.57 -17.64
CA PHE A 124 -6.93 -5.16 -16.22
C PHE A 124 -6.71 -3.65 -16.01
N HIS A 125 -6.59 -2.88 -17.09
CA HIS A 125 -6.53 -1.41 -17.06
C HIS A 125 -7.90 -0.74 -17.04
N GLN A 126 -9.00 -1.50 -17.11
CA GLN A 126 -10.37 -1.03 -17.13
C GLN A 126 -11.09 -1.37 -15.83
N ASP A 127 -11.98 -0.49 -15.38
CA ASP A 127 -12.79 -0.72 -14.17
C ASP A 127 -13.73 -1.93 -14.30
N ALA A 128 -14.16 -2.23 -15.52
CA ALA A 128 -14.93 -3.42 -15.87
C ALA A 128 -14.20 -4.16 -17.01
N PRO A 129 -13.24 -5.02 -16.71
CA PRO A 129 -12.50 -5.73 -17.73
C PRO A 129 -13.45 -6.59 -18.57
N GLU A 130 -13.41 -6.40 -19.88
CA GLU A 130 -14.10 -7.28 -20.79
C GLU A 130 -13.55 -8.71 -20.63
N GLN A 131 -14.43 -9.73 -20.69
CA GLN A 131 -14.03 -11.14 -20.57
C GLN A 131 -13.32 -11.65 -21.83
N ASN A 132 -12.48 -10.84 -22.43
CA ASN A 132 -11.71 -11.19 -23.62
C ASN A 132 -10.34 -11.73 -23.21
N VAL A 133 -10.28 -13.04 -22.97
CA VAL A 133 -9.00 -13.72 -22.77
C VAL A 133 -8.20 -13.64 -24.08
N PRO A 134 -6.98 -13.06 -24.07
CA PRO A 134 -6.14 -13.02 -25.26
C PRO A 134 -5.84 -14.41 -25.77
N SER A 135 -5.75 -14.59 -27.10
CA SER A 135 -5.38 -15.89 -27.67
C SER A 135 -3.97 -16.29 -27.24
N SER A 136 -3.74 -17.60 -27.10
CA SER A 136 -2.44 -18.15 -26.69
C SER A 136 -1.31 -17.68 -27.60
N ASP A 137 -1.56 -17.51 -28.89
CA ASP A 137 -0.53 -17.06 -29.84
C ASP A 137 -0.18 -15.58 -29.61
N LYS A 138 -1.17 -14.71 -29.38
CA LYS A 138 -0.91 -13.31 -29.00
C LYS A 138 -0.09 -13.20 -27.71
N ILE A 139 -0.41 -14.04 -26.70
CA ILE A 139 0.35 -14.07 -25.45
C ILE A 139 1.80 -14.51 -25.72
N LYS A 140 2.02 -15.59 -26.48
CA LYS A 140 3.36 -16.09 -26.81
C LYS A 140 4.18 -15.06 -27.56
N ASP A 141 3.61 -14.43 -28.58
CA ASP A 141 4.27 -13.39 -29.37
C ASP A 141 4.64 -12.18 -28.51
N PHE A 142 3.76 -11.80 -27.61
CA PHE A 142 4.04 -10.70 -26.68
C PHE A 142 5.16 -11.05 -25.69
N VAL A 143 5.09 -12.24 -25.07
CA VAL A 143 6.08 -12.70 -24.08
C VAL A 143 7.46 -12.85 -24.71
N ALA A 144 7.55 -13.29 -25.97
CA ALA A 144 8.81 -13.38 -26.69
C ALA A 144 9.51 -12.01 -26.89
N ASN A 145 8.74 -10.91 -26.87
CA ASN A 145 9.22 -9.54 -27.06
C ASN A 145 8.89 -8.64 -25.87
N MET A 146 8.62 -9.24 -24.70
CA MET A 146 8.24 -8.50 -23.51
C MET A 146 9.39 -7.61 -23.05
N SER A 147 9.05 -6.37 -22.68
CA SER A 147 10.00 -5.45 -22.08
C SER A 147 10.29 -5.78 -20.64
N THR A 148 11.49 -5.41 -20.22
CA THR A 148 11.93 -5.44 -18.81
C THR A 148 12.44 -4.06 -18.42
N MET A 149 12.78 -3.88 -17.13
CA MET A 149 13.39 -2.63 -16.68
C MET A 149 14.81 -2.41 -17.23
N ASP A 150 15.42 -3.43 -17.84
CA ASP A 150 16.74 -3.28 -18.49
C ASP A 150 16.64 -2.53 -19.82
N ASP A 151 15.48 -2.57 -20.48
CA ASP A 151 15.20 -1.79 -21.69
C ASP A 151 15.06 -0.28 -21.41
N LEU A 152 14.93 0.13 -20.16
CA LEU A 152 14.86 1.53 -19.76
C LEU A 152 16.26 2.10 -19.48
N HIS A 153 16.66 3.07 -20.29
CA HIS A 153 17.89 3.83 -20.09
C HIS A 153 17.59 5.15 -19.41
N ILE A 154 18.32 5.42 -18.34
CA ILE A 154 18.21 6.64 -17.52
C ILE A 154 19.53 7.39 -17.66
N ASN A 155 19.48 8.57 -18.28
CA ASN A 155 20.61 9.50 -18.34
C ASN A 155 20.23 10.81 -17.62
N GLN A 156 20.69 10.94 -16.39
CA GLN A 156 20.29 12.01 -15.45
C GLN A 156 18.74 12.03 -15.30
N THR A 157 18.08 12.99 -15.95
CA THR A 157 16.64 13.20 -15.92
C THR A 157 15.95 12.78 -17.22
N THR A 158 16.71 12.25 -18.19
CA THR A 158 16.19 11.85 -19.49
C THR A 158 16.04 10.33 -19.56
N LEU A 159 14.85 9.87 -19.87
CA LEU A 159 14.48 8.47 -20.02
C LEU A 159 14.33 8.12 -21.51
N SER A 160 14.76 6.93 -21.90
CA SER A 160 14.51 6.37 -23.22
C SER A 160 14.39 4.84 -23.11
N SER A 161 13.71 4.21 -24.08
CA SER A 161 13.60 2.76 -24.11
C SER A 161 14.06 2.21 -25.45
N THR A 162 14.76 1.08 -25.43
CA THR A 162 15.11 0.30 -26.62
C THR A 162 13.98 -0.61 -27.09
N ASN A 163 12.98 -0.85 -26.23
CA ASN A 163 11.84 -1.72 -26.54
C ASN A 163 10.54 -0.89 -26.62
N LYS A 164 9.90 -0.87 -27.76
CA LYS A 164 8.61 -0.19 -27.97
C LYS A 164 7.43 -0.82 -27.21
N ASN A 165 7.62 -2.00 -26.65
CA ASN A 165 6.66 -2.63 -25.76
C ASN A 165 6.80 -2.16 -24.30
N PHE A 166 7.79 -1.32 -24.00
CA PHE A 166 7.97 -0.77 -22.66
C PHE A 166 6.75 0.05 -22.25
N GLN A 167 6.16 -0.31 -21.14
CA GLN A 167 5.10 0.44 -20.48
C GLN A 167 5.18 0.18 -18.99
N LEU A 168 5.53 1.22 -18.24
CA LEU A 168 5.62 1.14 -16.78
C LEU A 168 4.24 1.05 -16.16
N ASP A 169 4.04 0.06 -15.31
CA ASP A 169 2.91 -0.09 -14.41
C ASP A 169 3.43 -0.36 -12.99
N LEU A 170 3.09 0.52 -12.08
CA LEU A 170 3.57 0.50 -10.70
C LEU A 170 2.57 -0.16 -9.73
N GLY A 171 1.52 -0.81 -10.22
CA GLY A 171 0.48 -1.43 -9.38
C GLY A 171 1.02 -2.45 -8.38
N GLY A 172 2.05 -3.20 -8.76
CA GLY A 172 2.74 -4.14 -7.85
C GLY A 172 3.62 -3.48 -6.80
N TYR A 173 3.97 -2.20 -6.96
CA TYR A 173 4.85 -1.45 -6.07
C TYR A 173 4.10 -0.39 -5.25
N ALA A 174 3.13 0.31 -5.85
CA ALA A 174 2.53 1.52 -5.30
C ALA A 174 1.90 1.36 -3.92
N LYS A 175 1.25 0.21 -3.64
CA LYS A 175 0.63 -0.04 -2.33
C LYS A 175 1.67 -0.19 -1.22
N GLY A 176 2.81 -0.85 -1.48
CA GLY A 176 3.92 -0.93 -0.55
C GLY A 176 4.53 0.43 -0.26
N TYR A 177 4.76 1.22 -1.31
CA TYR A 177 5.25 2.59 -1.20
C TYR A 177 4.30 3.50 -0.41
N ALA A 178 2.98 3.36 -0.63
CA ALA A 178 1.95 4.07 0.13
C ALA A 178 2.01 3.72 1.63
N LEU A 179 2.21 2.44 1.98
CA LEU A 179 2.39 2.03 3.39
C LEU A 179 3.62 2.69 4.03
N ASP A 180 4.74 2.80 3.32
CA ASP A 180 5.93 3.49 3.83
C ASP A 180 5.70 4.99 4.04
N ARG A 181 4.90 5.64 3.16
CA ARG A 181 4.47 7.03 3.36
C ARG A 181 3.54 7.17 4.56
N ALA A 182 2.56 6.26 4.72
CA ALA A 182 1.70 6.23 5.90
C ALA A 182 2.51 6.08 7.19
N LYS A 183 3.53 5.21 7.20
CA LYS A 183 4.45 5.06 8.34
C LYS A 183 5.12 6.38 8.71
N LYS A 184 5.58 7.15 7.72
CA LYS A 184 6.19 8.47 7.95
C LYS A 184 5.18 9.47 8.53
N ILE A 185 3.95 9.51 7.98
CA ILE A 185 2.87 10.39 8.47
C ILE A 185 2.54 10.04 9.93
N LEU A 186 2.36 8.76 10.24
CA LEU A 186 2.08 8.28 11.61
C LEU A 186 3.20 8.67 12.57
N ALA A 187 4.45 8.42 12.20
CA ALA A 187 5.61 8.75 13.03
C ALA A 187 5.75 10.27 13.28
N THR A 188 5.59 11.09 12.24
CA THR A 188 5.67 12.56 12.35
C THR A 188 4.58 13.13 13.28
N ASN A 189 3.42 12.48 13.35
CA ASN A 189 2.31 12.88 14.19
C ASN A 189 2.26 12.13 15.53
N SER A 190 3.34 11.44 15.91
CA SER A 190 3.47 10.74 17.19
C SER A 190 2.37 9.68 17.42
N ILE A 191 1.94 9.00 16.34
CA ILE A 191 1.05 7.84 16.43
C ILE A 191 1.91 6.60 16.63
N SER A 192 1.74 5.97 17.78
CA SER A 192 2.54 4.81 18.19
C SER A 192 1.89 3.47 17.88
N ASN A 193 0.57 3.44 17.64
CA ASN A 193 -0.17 2.19 17.46
C ASN A 193 -1.20 2.33 16.34
N ALA A 194 -0.95 1.71 15.22
CA ALA A 194 -1.82 1.73 14.05
C ALA A 194 -1.73 0.45 13.22
N LEU A 195 -2.80 0.14 12.51
CA LEU A 195 -2.84 -0.85 11.44
C LEU A 195 -3.38 -0.16 10.18
N VAL A 196 -2.63 -0.24 9.09
CA VAL A 196 -3.04 0.30 7.79
C VAL A 196 -3.16 -0.86 6.81
N ASN A 197 -4.32 -0.99 6.18
CA ASN A 197 -4.62 -2.04 5.21
C ASN A 197 -5.06 -1.41 3.88
N ILE A 198 -4.39 -1.78 2.80
CA ILE A 198 -4.68 -1.35 1.42
C ILE A 198 -4.98 -2.61 0.61
N GLY A 199 -6.24 -3.08 0.63
CA GLY A 199 -6.66 -4.25 -0.15
C GLY A 199 -5.79 -5.49 0.08
N GLY A 200 -5.44 -5.80 1.33
CA GLY A 200 -4.62 -6.96 1.69
C GLY A 200 -3.10 -6.69 1.75
N ASN A 201 -2.64 -5.49 1.40
CA ASN A 201 -1.31 -5.01 1.78
C ASN A 201 -1.44 -4.31 3.14
N ILE A 202 -0.90 -4.90 4.20
CA ILE A 202 -1.17 -4.49 5.58
C ILE A 202 0.15 -4.21 6.28
N MET A 203 0.19 -3.11 7.03
CA MET A 203 1.32 -2.74 7.88
C MET A 203 0.84 -2.51 9.31
N ALA A 204 1.57 -3.05 10.29
CA ALA A 204 1.34 -2.83 11.71
C ALA A 204 2.42 -1.94 12.32
N ILE A 205 1.99 -1.00 13.18
CA ILE A 205 2.86 -0.17 14.01
C ILE A 205 2.40 -0.34 15.46
N GLY A 206 3.35 -0.53 16.38
CA GLY A 206 3.06 -0.70 17.81
C GLY A 206 2.18 -1.91 18.12
N MET A 207 1.27 -1.71 19.05
CA MET A 207 0.46 -2.78 19.66
C MET A 207 -1.03 -2.42 19.62
N HIS A 208 -1.88 -3.43 19.71
CA HIS A 208 -3.31 -3.27 19.96
C HIS A 208 -3.58 -3.48 21.46
N GLY A 209 -3.30 -2.48 22.26
CA GLY A 209 -3.31 -2.58 23.71
C GLY A 209 -2.09 -3.35 24.22
N ASP A 210 -2.33 -4.46 24.90
CA ASP A 210 -1.34 -5.36 25.47
C ASP A 210 -0.92 -6.51 24.51
N ARG A 211 -1.49 -6.57 23.32
CA ARG A 211 -1.25 -7.61 22.32
C ARG A 211 -0.79 -7.04 20.99
N LYS A 212 -0.18 -7.88 20.15
CA LYS A 212 0.12 -7.54 18.75
C LYS A 212 -1.17 -7.35 17.96
N TRP A 213 -1.05 -6.66 16.83
CA TRP A 213 -2.11 -6.64 15.84
C TRP A 213 -2.32 -8.04 15.26
N VAL A 214 -3.58 -8.43 15.07
CA VAL A 214 -3.96 -9.72 14.48
C VAL A 214 -4.63 -9.46 13.15
N VAL A 215 -4.11 -10.10 12.10
CA VAL A 215 -4.62 -10.00 10.73
C VAL A 215 -5.23 -11.34 10.33
N GLY A 216 -6.47 -11.32 9.87
CA GLY A 216 -7.14 -12.49 9.30
C GLY A 216 -6.73 -12.70 7.83
N ILE A 217 -6.40 -13.92 7.46
CA ILE A 217 -6.23 -14.32 6.07
C ILE A 217 -7.60 -14.80 5.58
N GLN A 218 -8.15 -14.11 4.58
CA GLN A 218 -9.47 -14.44 4.03
C GLN A 218 -9.45 -15.79 3.31
N HIS A 219 -10.50 -16.57 3.51
CA HIS A 219 -10.72 -17.79 2.74
C HIS A 219 -11.14 -17.42 1.30
N PRO A 220 -10.52 -17.99 0.24
CA PRO A 220 -10.78 -17.57 -1.14
C PRO A 220 -12.21 -17.83 -1.64
N ARG A 221 -12.96 -18.72 -0.99
CA ARG A 221 -14.30 -19.15 -1.44
C ARG A 221 -15.38 -19.07 -0.35
N LYS A 222 -15.06 -18.54 0.85
CA LYS A 222 -16.01 -18.45 1.98
C LYS A 222 -15.87 -17.11 2.68
N PRO A 223 -16.94 -16.52 3.24
CA PRO A 223 -16.87 -15.27 3.98
C PRO A 223 -16.32 -15.46 5.41
N SER A 224 -15.16 -16.11 5.54
CA SER A 224 -14.50 -16.39 6.81
C SER A 224 -13.00 -16.30 6.66
N ALA A 225 -12.28 -16.13 7.77
CA ALA A 225 -10.84 -16.27 7.77
C ALA A 225 -10.45 -17.76 7.74
N ILE A 226 -9.42 -18.10 6.95
CA ILE A 226 -8.80 -19.43 6.94
C ILE A 226 -7.72 -19.55 8.03
N ALA A 227 -7.08 -18.45 8.37
CA ALA A 227 -6.05 -18.36 9.39
C ALA A 227 -5.98 -16.93 9.95
N SER A 228 -5.24 -16.75 11.04
CA SER A 228 -4.87 -15.44 11.55
C SER A 228 -3.38 -15.38 11.86
N ILE A 229 -2.78 -14.21 11.68
CA ILE A 229 -1.36 -13.97 11.92
C ILE A 229 -1.23 -12.81 12.90
N GLU A 230 -0.42 -12.98 13.93
CA GLU A 230 0.05 -11.85 14.74
C GLU A 230 1.12 -11.09 13.95
N LEU A 231 0.86 -9.81 13.71
CA LEU A 231 1.76 -8.95 12.96
C LEU A 231 2.58 -8.09 13.94
N PRO A 232 3.90 -8.32 14.05
CA PRO A 232 4.77 -7.51 14.89
C PRO A 232 4.86 -6.05 14.40
N SER A 233 5.17 -5.12 15.31
CA SER A 233 5.38 -3.72 14.97
C SER A 233 6.48 -3.55 13.91
N GLY A 234 6.19 -2.76 12.88
CA GLY A 234 7.09 -2.49 11.76
C GLY A 234 7.08 -3.57 10.68
N TRP A 235 6.28 -4.63 10.84
CA TRP A 235 6.11 -5.67 9.83
C TRP A 235 4.93 -5.35 8.92
N SER A 236 5.05 -5.85 7.69
CA SER A 236 3.99 -5.79 6.68
C SER A 236 3.73 -7.18 6.10
N ILE A 237 2.51 -7.37 5.61
CA ILE A 237 2.09 -8.56 4.88
C ILE A 237 1.39 -8.13 3.60
N GLY A 238 1.73 -8.76 2.48
CA GLY A 238 1.04 -8.62 1.21
C GLY A 238 0.27 -9.90 0.91
N THR A 239 -0.98 -9.75 0.47
CA THR A 239 -1.84 -10.86 0.07
C THR A 239 -2.27 -10.64 -1.38
N SER A 240 -2.12 -11.69 -2.19
CA SER A 240 -2.63 -11.72 -3.57
C SER A 240 -3.56 -12.91 -3.74
N GLY A 241 -4.58 -12.77 -4.57
CA GLY A 241 -5.55 -13.84 -4.83
C GLY A 241 -6.38 -13.56 -6.08
N ASP A 242 -7.04 -14.60 -6.58
CA ASP A 242 -7.91 -14.59 -7.77
C ASP A 242 -9.41 -14.41 -7.43
N TYR A 243 -9.72 -13.98 -6.22
CA TYR A 243 -11.08 -14.00 -5.65
C TYR A 243 -11.66 -12.60 -5.37
N GLN A 244 -11.00 -11.56 -5.83
CA GLN A 244 -11.45 -10.15 -5.74
C GLN A 244 -11.80 -9.60 -7.11
#